data_11338643fd7bf290578a58be7b23f24a
#
_entry.id   11338643fd7bf290578a58be7b23f24a
#
_cell.length_a   1.000
_cell.length_b   1.000
_cell.length_c   1.000
_cell.angle_alpha   90.00
_cell.angle_beta   90.00
_cell.angle_gamma   90.00
#
_symmetry.space_group_name_H-M   'P 1'
#
loop_
_entity.id
_entity.type
_entity.pdbx_description
1 polymer ?
#
loop_
_entity_poly.entity_id
_entity_poly.type
_entity_poly.pdbx_seq_one_letter_code
_entity_poly.pdbx_strand_id
1 'polypeptide(L)'
;MTRTLIVWGTTSAAGKSWLATALCRVAARRGVNAAPFKAQNMSNNARVVARPDGGAGEIGSAQYFQALAAKVVPDTDMNPVLLKPERDTTSQVVVHGIADRALSAMPWRERSALLAPRAREGFERLAARHDLIVVEGAGSPAEINLAPQDYVNLGSARWAQAAGPAAALLVSDIDRGGSLAHCYGTWALLPDDLRGLLEGFVFNRFRGDPKLLEPGPQQLQQKTGVPVAGVLPLRRDHGLPEEDGLFDDRATLGAGAPLRLRVAVLAPPHISNLDEFLPLARVPGLHLQWARSAAQLEGVDWIVLPGSKQVSGDLAWLRAQGLDAVIARHAALGGSVLGVCGGMQMLGRSLHDPDGHDGERVADLPGLGLLSLRTVFGANKRLRAAPVQFGSPGGAWSALAGLSLPAYEIRCGQSLADSGEAVLRDEGGTPIGWQHRNVLGVCAHGLFESPALLRALFGATVPTLDTAFETLADMVEEHLDAALLKRWLGA
;
A
#
# COMPACT_ATOMS: atom_id res chain seq x y z
N MET A 1 2.56 19.74 -24.41
CA MET A 1 1.32 19.08 -24.01
C MET A 1 1.69 17.76 -23.33
N THR A 2 1.15 17.52 -22.17
CA THR A 2 1.38 16.29 -21.42
C THR A 2 0.73 15.11 -22.13
N ARG A 3 1.42 13.98 -22.21
CA ARG A 3 0.87 12.70 -22.68
C ARG A 3 0.27 11.94 -21.50
N THR A 4 -0.72 11.12 -21.74
CA THR A 4 -1.30 10.27 -20.67
C THR A 4 -1.41 8.82 -21.16
N LEU A 5 -0.87 7.89 -20.38
CA LEU A 5 -1.04 6.45 -20.59
C LEU A 5 -1.89 5.88 -19.44
N ILE A 6 -3.04 5.35 -19.78
CA ILE A 6 -4.02 4.84 -18.82
C ILE A 6 -3.88 3.31 -18.73
N VAL A 7 -3.86 2.78 -17.53
CA VAL A 7 -3.86 1.34 -17.26
C VAL A 7 -5.22 0.96 -16.67
N TRP A 8 -6.12 0.48 -17.52
CA TRP A 8 -7.39 -0.11 -17.11
C TRP A 8 -7.23 -1.59 -16.80
N GLY A 9 -8.14 -2.16 -16.04
CA GLY A 9 -8.23 -3.60 -15.81
C GLY A 9 -9.60 -4.14 -16.17
N THR A 10 -9.67 -5.40 -16.55
CA THR A 10 -10.96 -6.09 -16.71
C THR A 10 -11.64 -6.36 -15.38
N THR A 11 -10.87 -6.40 -14.28
CA THR A 11 -11.33 -6.66 -12.91
C THR A 11 -10.39 -6.01 -11.90
N SER A 12 -10.79 -5.99 -10.61
CA SER A 12 -9.84 -5.81 -9.51
C SER A 12 -8.77 -6.91 -9.54
N ALA A 13 -7.59 -6.64 -9.00
CA ALA A 13 -6.44 -7.55 -8.96
C ALA A 13 -5.96 -8.09 -10.33
N ALA A 14 -6.36 -7.48 -11.47
CA ALA A 14 -5.86 -7.86 -12.80
C ALA A 14 -4.37 -7.56 -13.02
N GLY A 15 -3.75 -6.73 -12.15
CA GLY A 15 -2.34 -6.33 -12.23
C GLY A 15 -2.12 -4.90 -12.72
N LYS A 16 -3.13 -4.03 -12.61
CA LYS A 16 -3.02 -2.59 -12.96
C LYS A 16 -1.88 -1.90 -12.25
N SER A 17 -1.83 -1.98 -10.91
CA SER A 17 -0.83 -1.31 -10.08
C SER A 17 0.58 -1.77 -10.40
N TRP A 18 0.73 -3.07 -10.64
CA TRP A 18 1.98 -3.68 -11.06
C TRP A 18 2.46 -3.12 -12.40
N LEU A 19 1.59 -3.13 -13.43
CA LEU A 19 1.92 -2.61 -14.75
C LEU A 19 2.19 -1.10 -14.71
N ALA A 20 1.38 -0.33 -13.99
CA ALA A 20 1.59 1.11 -13.83
C ALA A 20 2.95 1.42 -13.18
N THR A 21 3.35 0.66 -12.14
CA THR A 21 4.66 0.79 -11.51
C THR A 21 5.79 0.51 -12.48
N ALA A 22 5.68 -0.57 -13.27
CA ALA A 22 6.68 -0.93 -14.28
C ALA A 22 6.80 0.14 -15.36
N LEU A 23 5.68 0.66 -15.87
CA LEU A 23 5.66 1.73 -16.88
C LEU A 23 6.28 3.03 -16.34
N CYS A 24 6.04 3.37 -15.07
CA CYS A 24 6.70 4.49 -14.40
C CYS A 24 8.24 4.31 -14.39
N ARG A 25 8.74 3.10 -14.09
CA ARG A 25 10.19 2.83 -14.11
C ARG A 25 10.76 2.85 -15.51
N VAL A 26 10.07 2.29 -16.49
CA VAL A 26 10.50 2.36 -17.91
C VAL A 26 10.58 3.81 -18.38
N ALA A 27 9.60 4.65 -18.04
CA ALA A 27 9.64 6.09 -18.35
C ALA A 27 10.87 6.77 -17.72
N ALA A 28 11.15 6.49 -16.44
CA ALA A 28 12.32 7.04 -15.74
C ALA A 28 13.65 6.59 -16.36
N ARG A 29 13.77 5.31 -16.78
CA ARG A 29 14.95 4.79 -17.50
C ARG A 29 15.21 5.55 -18.80
N ARG A 30 14.16 5.98 -19.48
CA ARG A 30 14.21 6.72 -20.74
C ARG A 30 14.31 8.24 -20.55
N GLY A 31 14.48 8.70 -19.32
CA GLY A 31 14.62 10.13 -19.00
C GLY A 31 13.32 10.93 -19.17
N VAL A 32 12.16 10.27 -19.23
CA VAL A 32 10.86 10.94 -19.31
C VAL A 32 10.44 11.36 -17.90
N ASN A 33 10.12 12.66 -17.73
CA ASN A 33 9.56 13.17 -16.48
C ASN A 33 8.10 12.71 -16.34
N ALA A 34 7.92 11.54 -15.74
CA ALA A 34 6.61 10.90 -15.60
C ALA A 34 6.12 10.96 -14.15
N ALA A 35 4.81 11.08 -13.96
CA ALA A 35 4.17 10.93 -12.65
C ALA A 35 3.05 9.88 -12.70
N PRO A 36 2.85 9.10 -11.63
CA PRO A 36 1.67 8.28 -11.48
C PRO A 36 0.46 9.13 -11.09
N PHE A 37 -0.73 8.62 -11.39
CA PHE A 37 -1.99 9.19 -10.96
C PHE A 37 -3.06 8.12 -10.76
N LYS A 38 -3.78 8.20 -9.66
CA LYS A 38 -5.01 7.45 -9.44
C LYS A 38 -6.03 8.37 -8.77
N ALA A 39 -7.09 8.70 -9.48
CA ALA A 39 -8.07 9.71 -9.04
C ALA A 39 -8.67 9.39 -7.67
N GLN A 40 -8.98 8.10 -7.43
CA GLN A 40 -9.40 7.59 -6.13
C GLN A 40 -8.77 6.23 -5.88
N ASN A 41 -8.21 6.06 -4.71
CA ASN A 41 -7.75 4.78 -4.22
C ASN A 41 -8.55 4.31 -3.01
N MET A 42 -8.69 3.00 -2.83
CA MET A 42 -9.28 2.39 -1.64
C MET A 42 -8.25 1.47 -1.01
N SER A 43 -7.65 1.90 0.10
CA SER A 43 -6.59 1.13 0.75
C SER A 43 -6.42 1.52 2.21
N ASN A 44 -6.07 0.56 3.05
CA ASN A 44 -5.62 0.77 4.41
C ASN A 44 -4.11 1.01 4.51
N ASN A 45 -3.38 0.78 3.42
CA ASN A 45 -1.95 1.03 3.31
C ASN A 45 -1.72 2.46 2.80
N ALA A 46 -1.14 3.31 3.62
CA ALA A 46 -0.92 4.72 3.30
C ALA A 46 0.50 5.17 3.65
N ARG A 47 0.97 6.16 2.91
CA ARG A 47 2.26 6.82 3.10
C ARG A 47 2.08 8.32 3.31
N VAL A 48 2.96 8.89 4.11
CA VAL A 48 3.02 10.34 4.32
C VAL A 48 3.89 10.97 3.24
N VAL A 49 3.35 11.96 2.57
CA VAL A 49 3.99 12.68 1.47
C VAL A 49 3.81 14.18 1.62
N ALA A 50 4.56 14.96 0.84
CA ALA A 50 4.38 16.40 0.79
C ALA A 50 3.03 16.78 0.13
N ARG A 51 2.46 17.89 0.57
CA ARG A 51 1.33 18.54 -0.11
C ARG A 51 1.85 19.70 -0.95
N PRO A 52 1.28 19.96 -2.14
CA PRO A 52 1.68 21.10 -2.99
C PRO A 52 1.49 22.47 -2.32
N ASP A 53 0.53 22.60 -1.40
CA ASP A 53 0.26 23.81 -0.63
C ASP A 53 1.06 23.93 0.68
N GLY A 54 1.97 22.97 0.92
CA GLY A 54 2.80 22.87 2.11
C GLY A 54 2.26 21.90 3.16
N GLY A 55 3.15 21.43 4.02
CA GLY A 55 2.84 20.46 5.05
C GLY A 55 2.83 19.01 4.55
N ALA A 56 2.33 18.11 5.40
CA ALA A 56 2.26 16.68 5.15
C ALA A 56 0.82 16.25 4.83
N GLY A 57 0.69 15.26 3.96
CA GLY A 57 -0.56 14.59 3.62
C GLY A 57 -0.36 13.09 3.47
N GLU A 58 -1.44 12.33 3.29
CA GLU A 58 -1.36 10.89 3.08
C GLU A 58 -1.92 10.48 1.71
N ILE A 59 -1.25 9.51 1.07
CA ILE A 59 -1.70 8.86 -0.17
C ILE A 59 -1.64 7.33 -0.01
N GLY A 60 -2.30 6.60 -0.91
CA GLY A 60 -2.19 5.15 -0.99
C GLY A 60 -0.74 4.69 -1.29
N SER A 61 -0.32 3.58 -0.67
CA SER A 61 1.02 3.03 -0.84
C SER A 61 1.35 2.71 -2.30
N ALA A 62 0.38 2.28 -3.11
CA ALA A 62 0.61 1.96 -4.53
C ALA A 62 1.13 3.18 -5.30
N GLN A 63 0.49 4.34 -5.17
CA GLN A 63 0.92 5.57 -5.87
C GLN A 63 2.24 6.10 -5.31
N TYR A 64 2.50 5.91 -4.02
CA TYR A 64 3.81 6.18 -3.43
C TYR A 64 4.92 5.33 -4.10
N PHE A 65 4.72 4.02 -4.24
CA PHE A 65 5.70 3.14 -4.90
C PHE A 65 5.84 3.46 -6.39
N GLN A 66 4.76 3.81 -7.08
CA GLN A 66 4.79 4.24 -8.48
C GLN A 66 5.61 5.53 -8.66
N ALA A 67 5.50 6.48 -7.72
CA ALA A 67 6.31 7.69 -7.72
C ALA A 67 7.80 7.40 -7.51
N LEU A 68 8.13 6.50 -6.56
CA LEU A 68 9.51 6.02 -6.39
C LEU A 68 10.03 5.31 -7.65
N ALA A 69 9.19 4.49 -8.30
CA ALA A 69 9.52 3.86 -9.57
C ALA A 69 9.81 4.89 -10.66
N ALA A 70 9.02 5.95 -10.74
CA ALA A 70 9.21 7.06 -11.67
C ALA A 70 10.41 7.97 -11.29
N LYS A 71 11.05 7.75 -10.14
CA LYS A 71 12.13 8.61 -9.59
C LYS A 71 11.69 10.07 -9.37
N VAL A 72 10.42 10.29 -9.02
CA VAL A 72 9.87 11.60 -8.68
C VAL A 72 9.48 11.65 -7.19
N VAL A 73 9.46 12.85 -6.65
CA VAL A 73 9.04 13.06 -5.26
C VAL A 73 7.52 12.83 -5.16
N PRO A 74 7.07 11.88 -4.32
CA PRO A 74 5.64 11.64 -4.16
C PRO A 74 4.94 12.83 -3.50
N ASP A 75 3.75 13.16 -4.00
CA ASP A 75 2.88 14.18 -3.42
C ASP A 75 1.39 13.80 -3.50
N THR A 76 0.54 14.60 -2.86
CA THR A 76 -0.90 14.29 -2.74
C THR A 76 -1.70 14.43 -4.02
N ASP A 77 -1.17 15.07 -5.07
CA ASP A 77 -1.83 15.13 -6.37
C ASP A 77 -1.84 13.79 -7.09
N MET A 78 -0.89 12.90 -6.77
CA MET A 78 -0.78 11.57 -7.37
C MET A 78 -1.91 10.64 -6.93
N ASN A 79 -2.50 10.88 -5.75
CA ASN A 79 -3.69 10.19 -5.26
C ASN A 79 -4.56 11.18 -4.47
N PRO A 80 -5.30 12.07 -5.16
CA PRO A 80 -6.04 13.17 -4.53
C PRO A 80 -7.19 12.69 -3.65
N VAL A 81 -7.73 11.49 -3.88
CA VAL A 81 -8.76 10.89 -3.03
C VAL A 81 -8.32 9.52 -2.56
N LEU A 82 -8.22 9.33 -1.24
CA LEU A 82 -7.96 8.03 -0.63
C LEU A 82 -9.15 7.67 0.28
N LEU A 83 -9.75 6.52 0.02
CA LEU A 83 -10.77 5.92 0.87
C LEU A 83 -10.11 4.87 1.75
N LYS A 84 -10.22 5.04 3.06
CA LYS A 84 -9.71 4.07 4.03
C LYS A 84 -10.90 3.31 4.64
N PRO A 85 -11.13 2.04 4.27
CA PRO A 85 -12.22 1.25 4.84
C PRO A 85 -12.14 1.20 6.38
N GLU A 86 -13.27 1.46 7.04
CA GLU A 86 -13.40 1.40 8.50
C GLU A 86 -14.36 0.27 8.90
N ARG A 87 -15.44 0.08 8.12
CA ARG A 87 -16.44 -0.98 8.28
C ARG A 87 -16.92 -1.39 6.88
N ASP A 88 -17.72 -2.43 6.78
CA ASP A 88 -18.23 -2.95 5.49
C ASP A 88 -18.87 -1.88 4.59
N THR A 89 -19.50 -0.86 5.19
CA THR A 89 -20.22 0.20 4.46
C THR A 89 -19.68 1.60 4.68
N THR A 90 -18.62 1.77 5.47
CA THR A 90 -18.07 3.10 5.81
C THR A 90 -16.58 3.18 5.51
N SER A 91 -16.16 4.35 5.07
CA SER A 91 -14.75 4.64 4.80
C SER A 91 -14.41 6.05 5.25
N GLN A 92 -13.27 6.23 5.89
CA GLN A 92 -12.69 7.56 6.06
C GLN A 92 -12.30 8.09 4.68
N VAL A 93 -12.74 9.28 4.35
CA VAL A 93 -12.39 9.99 3.12
C VAL A 93 -11.23 10.92 3.38
N VAL A 94 -10.17 10.78 2.60
CA VAL A 94 -9.00 11.68 2.62
C VAL A 94 -8.96 12.40 1.29
N VAL A 95 -8.92 13.73 1.31
CA VAL A 95 -8.86 14.59 0.11
C VAL A 95 -7.58 15.41 0.14
N HIS A 96 -6.77 15.33 -0.93
CA HIS A 96 -5.45 15.95 -1.01
C HIS A 96 -4.62 15.73 0.26
N GLY A 97 -4.66 14.48 0.77
CA GLY A 97 -3.89 14.06 1.92
C GLY A 97 -4.49 14.38 3.29
N ILE A 98 -5.63 15.05 3.37
CA ILE A 98 -6.28 15.45 4.63
C ILE A 98 -7.61 14.71 4.79
N ALA A 99 -7.83 14.13 5.97
CA ALA A 99 -9.09 13.46 6.30
C ALA A 99 -10.25 14.48 6.37
N ASP A 100 -11.33 14.19 5.65
CA ASP A 100 -12.55 14.99 5.62
C ASP A 100 -13.70 14.22 6.29
N ARG A 101 -14.10 14.68 7.48
CA ARG A 101 -15.15 14.05 8.27
C ARG A 101 -16.54 14.22 7.65
N ALA A 102 -16.81 15.37 7.01
CA ALA A 102 -18.11 15.63 6.39
C ALA A 102 -18.34 14.70 5.19
N LEU A 103 -17.35 14.59 4.32
CA LEU A 103 -17.40 13.65 3.19
C LEU A 103 -17.41 12.19 3.65
N SER A 104 -16.74 11.86 4.76
CA SER A 104 -16.75 10.50 5.32
C SER A 104 -18.15 10.06 5.77
N ALA A 105 -18.95 10.98 6.30
CA ALA A 105 -20.34 10.74 6.74
C ALA A 105 -21.36 10.73 5.60
N MET A 106 -20.98 11.14 4.38
CA MET A 106 -21.88 11.33 3.24
C MET A 106 -22.06 10.01 2.46
N PRO A 107 -23.28 9.73 1.91
CA PRO A 107 -23.51 8.60 1.03
C PRO A 107 -22.59 8.62 -0.20
N TRP A 108 -22.16 7.44 -0.66
CA TRP A 108 -21.17 7.28 -1.75
C TRP A 108 -21.54 8.04 -3.03
N ARG A 109 -22.79 7.96 -3.48
CA ARG A 109 -23.23 8.60 -4.73
C ARG A 109 -23.18 10.13 -4.67
N GLU A 110 -23.51 10.69 -3.52
CA GLU A 110 -23.51 12.14 -3.31
C GLU A 110 -22.08 12.69 -3.22
N ARG A 111 -21.23 12.01 -2.43
CA ARG A 111 -19.83 12.42 -2.27
C ARG A 111 -19.01 12.31 -3.54
N SER A 112 -19.34 11.36 -4.45
CA SER A 112 -18.62 11.19 -5.72
C SER A 112 -18.67 12.45 -6.60
N ALA A 113 -19.80 13.15 -6.63
CA ALA A 113 -19.95 14.41 -7.36
C ALA A 113 -19.06 15.52 -6.80
N LEU A 114 -18.80 15.52 -5.49
CA LEU A 114 -17.94 16.50 -4.82
C LEU A 114 -16.45 16.12 -4.92
N LEU A 115 -16.15 14.83 -5.01
CA LEU A 115 -14.77 14.33 -5.09
C LEU A 115 -14.19 14.44 -6.50
N ALA A 116 -15.01 14.27 -7.54
CA ALA A 116 -14.55 14.31 -8.93
C ALA A 116 -13.83 15.64 -9.30
N PRO A 117 -14.32 16.83 -8.97
CA PRO A 117 -13.60 18.09 -9.20
C PRO A 117 -12.24 18.13 -8.46
N ARG A 118 -12.18 17.65 -7.22
CA ARG A 118 -10.96 17.61 -6.42
C ARG A 118 -9.91 16.69 -7.04
N ALA A 119 -10.35 15.52 -7.52
CA ALA A 119 -9.47 14.60 -8.23
C ALA A 119 -8.95 15.20 -9.54
N ARG A 120 -9.80 15.89 -10.28
CA ARG A 120 -9.43 16.60 -11.50
C ARG A 120 -8.39 17.70 -11.26
N GLU A 121 -8.54 18.49 -10.21
CA GLU A 121 -7.55 19.50 -9.80
C GLU A 121 -6.14 18.88 -9.61
N GLY A 122 -6.05 17.72 -8.96
CA GLY A 122 -4.79 16.99 -8.80
C GLY A 122 -4.19 16.55 -10.15
N PHE A 123 -5.02 15.99 -11.03
CA PHE A 123 -4.60 15.60 -12.39
C PHE A 123 -4.06 16.80 -13.18
N GLU A 124 -4.78 17.93 -13.19
CA GLU A 124 -4.40 19.13 -13.92
C GLU A 124 -3.07 19.72 -13.40
N ARG A 125 -2.85 19.73 -12.07
CA ARG A 125 -1.57 20.15 -11.50
C ARG A 125 -0.42 19.23 -11.87
N LEU A 126 -0.62 17.91 -11.91
CA LEU A 126 0.40 16.98 -12.40
C LEU A 126 0.68 17.17 -13.89
N ALA A 127 -0.37 17.33 -14.70
CA ALA A 127 -0.25 17.55 -16.14
C ALA A 127 0.52 18.83 -16.50
N ALA A 128 0.45 19.85 -15.64
CA ALA A 128 1.18 21.10 -15.83
C ALA A 128 2.71 20.98 -15.61
N ARG A 129 3.19 19.93 -14.92
CA ARG A 129 4.59 19.82 -14.47
C ARG A 129 5.29 18.53 -14.89
N HIS A 130 4.60 17.61 -15.58
CA HIS A 130 5.17 16.36 -16.07
C HIS A 130 4.88 16.16 -17.56
N ASP A 131 5.79 15.46 -18.24
CA ASP A 131 5.67 15.17 -19.67
C ASP A 131 4.74 13.99 -19.95
N LEU A 132 4.59 13.09 -18.95
CA LEU A 132 3.77 11.90 -19.01
C LEU A 132 3.06 11.68 -17.69
N ILE A 133 1.75 11.38 -17.75
CA ILE A 133 1.00 10.86 -16.61
C ILE A 133 0.66 9.40 -16.87
N VAL A 134 1.04 8.52 -15.94
CA VAL A 134 0.61 7.12 -15.92
C VAL A 134 -0.60 7.01 -15.00
N VAL A 135 -1.78 6.86 -15.59
CA VAL A 135 -3.05 6.79 -14.83
C VAL A 135 -3.39 5.34 -14.53
N GLU A 136 -3.59 5.02 -13.27
CA GLU A 136 -4.12 3.73 -12.84
C GLU A 136 -5.63 3.81 -12.62
N GLY A 137 -6.39 2.96 -13.29
CA GLY A 137 -7.83 2.79 -13.08
C GLY A 137 -8.16 2.00 -11.81
N ALA A 138 -9.45 1.93 -11.47
CA ALA A 138 -9.97 1.12 -10.36
C ALA A 138 -11.00 0.12 -10.87
N GLY A 139 -10.93 -1.15 -10.41
CA GLY A 139 -11.83 -2.20 -10.89
C GLY A 139 -11.80 -2.34 -12.41
N SER A 140 -12.96 -2.15 -13.05
CA SER A 140 -13.15 -2.17 -14.50
C SER A 140 -13.83 -0.87 -15.00
N PRO A 141 -13.45 -0.31 -16.15
CA PRO A 141 -14.16 0.82 -16.77
C PRO A 141 -15.54 0.42 -17.33
N ALA A 142 -15.88 -0.86 -17.30
CA ALA A 142 -17.13 -1.41 -17.80
C ALA A 142 -18.19 -1.66 -16.72
N GLU A 143 -18.02 -1.10 -15.53
CA GLU A 143 -19.04 -1.10 -14.46
C GLU A 143 -20.16 -0.13 -14.80
N ILE A 144 -21.01 -0.51 -15.77
CA ILE A 144 -22.05 0.37 -16.37
C ILE A 144 -23.06 0.92 -15.35
N ASN A 145 -23.31 0.18 -14.27
CA ASN A 145 -24.16 0.60 -13.14
C ASN A 145 -23.53 1.73 -12.31
N LEU A 146 -22.21 1.92 -12.39
CA LEU A 146 -21.46 2.96 -11.70
C LEU A 146 -21.00 4.08 -12.64
N ALA A 147 -21.17 3.91 -13.96
CA ALA A 147 -20.66 4.82 -14.98
C ALA A 147 -20.95 6.31 -14.75
N PRO A 148 -22.14 6.73 -14.26
CA PRO A 148 -22.42 8.14 -13.99
C PRO A 148 -21.56 8.77 -12.90
N GLN A 149 -21.02 7.95 -11.96
CA GLN A 149 -20.19 8.36 -10.84
C GLN A 149 -18.70 7.96 -11.03
N ASP A 150 -18.37 7.27 -12.12
CA ASP A 150 -17.00 6.80 -12.38
C ASP A 150 -16.12 7.93 -12.89
N TYR A 151 -15.60 8.71 -11.95
CA TYR A 151 -14.55 9.68 -12.25
C TYR A 151 -13.14 9.06 -12.23
N VAL A 152 -13.00 7.81 -11.77
CA VAL A 152 -11.70 7.14 -11.63
C VAL A 152 -11.22 6.55 -12.95
N ASN A 153 -12.09 5.85 -13.69
CA ASN A 153 -11.76 5.32 -15.01
C ASN A 153 -12.22 6.27 -16.12
N LEU A 154 -13.55 6.51 -16.21
CA LEU A 154 -14.13 7.26 -17.32
C LEU A 154 -13.85 8.77 -17.21
N GLY A 155 -13.93 9.33 -16.01
CA GLY A 155 -13.63 10.74 -15.76
C GLY A 155 -12.16 11.05 -16.03
N SER A 156 -11.24 10.28 -15.46
CA SER A 156 -9.78 10.47 -15.70
C SER A 156 -9.41 10.39 -17.17
N ALA A 157 -10.04 9.46 -17.91
CA ALA A 157 -9.80 9.33 -19.34
C ALA A 157 -10.25 10.57 -20.13
N ARG A 158 -11.40 11.15 -19.78
CA ARG A 158 -11.86 12.41 -20.39
C ARG A 158 -10.99 13.60 -20.04
N TRP A 159 -10.49 13.67 -18.79
CA TRP A 159 -9.52 14.71 -18.41
C TRP A 159 -8.20 14.56 -19.18
N ALA A 160 -7.74 13.32 -19.37
CA ALA A 160 -6.55 13.01 -20.14
C ALA A 160 -6.69 13.45 -21.62
N GLN A 161 -7.80 13.12 -22.28
CA GLN A 161 -8.10 13.57 -23.66
C GLN A 161 -8.14 15.09 -23.78
N ALA A 162 -8.67 15.77 -22.78
CA ALA A 162 -8.74 17.24 -22.79
C ALA A 162 -7.37 17.90 -22.57
N ALA A 163 -6.45 17.23 -21.85
CA ALA A 163 -5.12 17.74 -21.55
C ALA A 163 -4.09 17.51 -22.69
N GLY A 164 -4.29 16.47 -23.51
CA GLY A 164 -3.34 16.14 -24.59
C GLY A 164 -3.51 14.74 -25.15
N PRO A 165 -2.48 14.21 -25.84
CA PRO A 165 -2.50 12.83 -26.33
C PRO A 165 -2.71 11.84 -25.21
N ALA A 166 -3.70 10.95 -25.36
CA ALA A 166 -4.03 9.94 -24.37
C ALA A 166 -4.26 8.58 -25.02
N ALA A 167 -3.82 7.51 -24.34
CA ALA A 167 -4.08 6.13 -24.70
C ALA A 167 -4.35 5.28 -23.49
N ALA A 168 -4.93 4.11 -23.71
CA ALA A 168 -5.20 3.15 -22.66
C ALA A 168 -4.69 1.75 -23.02
N LEU A 169 -4.23 1.02 -22.01
CA LEU A 169 -3.99 -0.42 -22.01
C LEU A 169 -5.03 -1.09 -21.12
N LEU A 170 -5.60 -2.20 -21.59
CA LEU A 170 -6.53 -2.99 -20.78
C LEU A 170 -5.86 -4.29 -20.33
N VAL A 171 -5.63 -4.40 -19.01
CA VAL A 171 -4.98 -5.56 -18.40
C VAL A 171 -6.03 -6.59 -17.98
N SER A 172 -5.80 -7.86 -18.32
CA SER A 172 -6.62 -9.00 -17.92
C SER A 172 -5.76 -10.08 -17.27
N ASP A 173 -6.21 -10.62 -16.14
CA ASP A 173 -5.59 -11.77 -15.46
C ASP A 173 -5.99 -13.05 -16.22
N ILE A 174 -5.03 -13.63 -16.97
CA ILE A 174 -5.29 -14.82 -17.79
C ILE A 174 -5.33 -16.11 -16.97
N ASP A 175 -4.72 -16.13 -15.80
CA ASP A 175 -4.68 -17.30 -14.91
C ASP A 175 -6.07 -17.68 -14.38
N ARG A 176 -6.99 -16.73 -14.30
CA ARG A 176 -8.37 -16.95 -13.87
C ARG A 176 -9.27 -17.54 -14.94
N GLY A 177 -8.83 -17.59 -16.19
CA GLY A 177 -9.64 -18.00 -17.35
C GLY A 177 -10.58 -16.90 -17.85
N GLY A 178 -11.13 -17.07 -19.04
CA GLY A 178 -12.11 -16.15 -19.62
C GLY A 178 -11.57 -14.80 -20.10
N SER A 179 -10.26 -14.58 -20.10
CA SER A 179 -9.63 -13.26 -20.37
C SER A 179 -10.02 -12.68 -21.73
N LEU A 180 -10.15 -13.51 -22.79
CA LEU A 180 -10.60 -13.04 -24.10
C LEU A 180 -12.01 -12.47 -24.05
N ALA A 181 -12.92 -13.14 -23.30
CA ALA A 181 -14.29 -12.67 -23.11
C ALA A 181 -14.32 -11.39 -22.23
N HIS A 182 -13.52 -11.34 -21.19
CA HIS A 182 -13.40 -10.15 -20.35
C HIS A 182 -12.87 -8.94 -21.15
N CYS A 183 -11.83 -9.12 -21.98
CA CYS A 183 -11.31 -8.07 -22.84
C CYS A 183 -12.35 -7.57 -23.85
N TYR A 184 -13.03 -8.50 -24.54
CA TYR A 184 -14.08 -8.17 -25.49
C TYR A 184 -15.26 -7.47 -24.83
N GLY A 185 -15.76 -8.02 -23.72
CA GLY A 185 -16.88 -7.45 -22.96
C GLY A 185 -16.60 -6.06 -22.41
N THR A 186 -15.41 -5.87 -21.85
CA THR A 186 -14.97 -4.54 -21.35
C THR A 186 -14.89 -3.54 -22.50
N TRP A 187 -14.26 -3.91 -23.64
CA TRP A 187 -14.18 -3.05 -24.82
C TRP A 187 -15.57 -2.69 -25.37
N ALA A 188 -16.47 -3.66 -25.45
CA ALA A 188 -17.83 -3.47 -25.98
C ALA A 188 -18.69 -2.55 -25.10
N LEU A 189 -18.47 -2.55 -23.79
CA LEU A 189 -19.20 -1.74 -22.81
C LEU A 189 -18.56 -0.36 -22.56
N LEU A 190 -17.36 -0.10 -23.08
CA LEU A 190 -16.78 1.25 -23.02
C LEU A 190 -17.66 2.26 -23.76
N PRO A 191 -17.82 3.48 -23.21
CA PRO A 191 -18.44 4.59 -23.94
C PRO A 191 -17.74 4.85 -25.27
N ASP A 192 -18.52 5.21 -26.28
CA ASP A 192 -18.00 5.41 -27.66
C ASP A 192 -16.91 6.49 -27.73
N ASP A 193 -17.02 7.54 -26.90
CA ASP A 193 -16.04 8.63 -26.80
C ASP A 193 -14.70 8.20 -26.21
N LEU A 194 -14.65 7.06 -25.50
CA LEU A 194 -13.44 6.54 -24.83
C LEU A 194 -12.89 5.27 -25.47
N ARG A 195 -13.72 4.56 -26.25
CA ARG A 195 -13.32 3.28 -26.86
C ARG A 195 -12.07 3.41 -27.74
N GLY A 196 -11.95 4.52 -28.46
CA GLY A 196 -10.81 4.82 -29.32
C GLY A 196 -9.50 5.08 -28.59
N LEU A 197 -9.51 5.24 -27.27
CA LEU A 197 -8.30 5.34 -26.46
C LEU A 197 -7.58 4.00 -26.28
N LEU A 198 -8.32 2.87 -26.39
CA LEU A 198 -7.75 1.56 -26.14
C LEU A 198 -6.82 1.15 -27.28
N GLU A 199 -5.51 1.14 -27.03
CA GLU A 199 -4.47 0.80 -27.98
C GLU A 199 -3.93 -0.62 -27.83
N GLY A 200 -4.21 -1.31 -26.72
CA GLY A 200 -3.73 -2.68 -26.53
C GLY A 200 -4.37 -3.42 -25.36
N PHE A 201 -4.54 -4.73 -25.56
CA PHE A 201 -4.82 -5.65 -24.48
C PHE A 201 -3.50 -6.19 -23.93
N VAL A 202 -3.43 -6.37 -22.59
CA VAL A 202 -2.28 -6.98 -21.91
C VAL A 202 -2.78 -8.17 -21.10
N PHE A 203 -2.33 -9.37 -21.46
CA PHE A 203 -2.57 -10.56 -20.67
C PHE A 203 -1.50 -10.67 -19.58
N ASN A 204 -1.92 -10.68 -18.34
CA ASN A 204 -1.05 -10.75 -17.17
C ASN A 204 -1.15 -12.12 -16.50
N ARG A 205 -0.10 -12.51 -15.77
CA ARG A 205 -0.01 -13.76 -15.03
C ARG A 205 -0.07 -15.01 -15.91
N PHE A 206 0.47 -14.94 -17.12
CA PHE A 206 0.50 -16.08 -18.02
C PHE A 206 1.45 -17.18 -17.52
N ARG A 207 0.98 -18.43 -17.61
CA ARG A 207 1.78 -19.62 -17.29
C ARG A 207 1.80 -20.56 -18.51
N GLY A 208 2.97 -21.00 -18.91
CA GLY A 208 3.15 -21.96 -19.99
C GLY A 208 3.70 -21.37 -21.28
N ASP A 209 3.47 -22.04 -22.40
CA ASP A 209 3.92 -21.58 -23.71
C ASP A 209 2.91 -20.56 -24.30
N PRO A 210 3.31 -19.30 -24.58
CA PRO A 210 2.45 -18.30 -25.20
C PRO A 210 1.82 -18.73 -26.51
N LYS A 211 2.42 -19.67 -27.25
CA LYS A 211 1.85 -20.24 -28.47
C LYS A 211 0.50 -20.93 -28.27
N LEU A 212 0.21 -21.38 -27.05
CA LEU A 212 -1.07 -21.99 -26.71
C LEU A 212 -2.23 -20.98 -26.67
N LEU A 213 -1.93 -19.67 -26.70
CA LEU A 213 -2.95 -18.63 -26.83
C LEU A 213 -3.51 -18.51 -28.25
N GLU A 214 -2.74 -18.98 -29.26
CA GLU A 214 -3.13 -18.89 -30.65
C GLU A 214 -4.34 -19.77 -30.96
N PRO A 215 -5.29 -19.31 -31.82
CA PRO A 215 -5.34 -18.01 -32.50
C PRO A 215 -6.15 -16.93 -31.73
N GLY A 216 -6.31 -17.05 -30.43
CA GLY A 216 -7.15 -16.17 -29.60
C GLY A 216 -6.82 -14.67 -29.72
N PRO A 217 -5.55 -14.24 -29.64
CA PRO A 217 -5.14 -12.84 -29.77
C PRO A 217 -5.58 -12.23 -31.12
N GLN A 218 -5.39 -12.96 -32.24
CA GLN A 218 -5.77 -12.49 -33.57
C GLN A 218 -7.29 -12.41 -33.73
N GLN A 219 -8.03 -13.37 -33.19
CA GLN A 219 -9.49 -13.34 -33.20
C GLN A 219 -10.05 -12.18 -32.37
N LEU A 220 -9.43 -11.87 -31.22
CA LEU A 220 -9.80 -10.71 -30.42
C LEU A 220 -9.55 -9.41 -31.20
N GLN A 221 -8.38 -9.28 -31.83
CA GLN A 221 -8.03 -8.13 -32.67
C GLN A 221 -8.99 -7.98 -33.83
N GLN A 222 -9.35 -9.07 -34.54
CA GLN A 222 -10.33 -9.03 -35.63
C GLN A 222 -11.71 -8.50 -35.17
N LYS A 223 -12.11 -8.83 -33.97
CA LYS A 223 -13.41 -8.40 -33.42
C LYS A 223 -13.42 -6.96 -32.90
N THR A 224 -12.29 -6.46 -32.41
CA THR A 224 -12.22 -5.18 -31.68
C THR A 224 -11.43 -4.11 -32.43
N GLY A 225 -10.58 -4.50 -33.39
CA GLY A 225 -9.58 -3.63 -34.01
C GLY A 225 -8.36 -3.35 -33.09
N VAL A 226 -8.36 -3.84 -31.85
CA VAL A 226 -7.32 -3.58 -30.85
C VAL A 226 -6.38 -4.78 -30.71
N PRO A 227 -5.06 -4.61 -30.85
CA PRO A 227 -4.10 -5.72 -30.75
C PRO A 227 -3.91 -6.19 -29.28
N VAL A 228 -3.39 -7.40 -29.13
CA VAL A 228 -2.76 -7.83 -27.87
C VAL A 228 -1.35 -7.26 -27.86
N ALA A 229 -1.14 -6.27 -26.99
CA ALA A 229 0.13 -5.53 -26.88
C ALA A 229 1.19 -6.27 -26.06
N GLY A 230 0.81 -7.30 -25.33
CA GLY A 230 1.77 -8.10 -24.56
C GLY A 230 1.14 -9.22 -23.75
N VAL A 231 2.01 -10.21 -23.46
CA VAL A 231 1.68 -11.36 -22.59
C VAL A 231 2.74 -11.43 -21.50
N LEU A 232 2.37 -11.03 -20.29
CA LEU A 232 3.28 -10.94 -19.14
C LEU A 232 3.27 -12.26 -18.37
N PRO A 233 4.44 -12.87 -18.13
CA PRO A 233 4.51 -14.13 -17.38
C PRO A 233 4.12 -13.97 -15.93
N LEU A 234 3.59 -15.05 -15.31
CA LEU A 234 3.32 -15.09 -13.90
C LEU A 234 4.63 -15.00 -13.11
N ARG A 235 4.77 -13.93 -12.37
CA ARG A 235 5.87 -13.75 -11.42
C ARG A 235 5.34 -13.60 -10.00
N ARG A 236 5.59 -14.58 -9.15
CA ARG A 236 5.10 -14.58 -7.76
C ARG A 236 5.91 -13.67 -6.85
N ASP A 237 7.22 -13.58 -7.10
CA ASP A 237 8.17 -12.83 -6.25
C ASP A 237 8.59 -11.51 -6.92
N HIS A 238 7.61 -10.72 -7.38
CA HIS A 238 7.89 -9.45 -8.05
C HIS A 238 8.33 -8.32 -7.12
N GLY A 239 8.18 -8.52 -5.83
CA GLY A 239 8.71 -7.59 -4.85
C GLY A 239 7.90 -6.35 -4.53
N LEU A 240 6.78 -6.14 -5.18
CA LEU A 240 5.84 -5.09 -4.78
C LEU A 240 4.82 -5.63 -3.78
N PRO A 241 4.46 -4.82 -2.77
CA PRO A 241 3.31 -5.10 -1.93
C PRO A 241 2.03 -5.13 -2.79
N GLU A 242 1.16 -6.10 -2.56
CA GLU A 242 -0.17 -6.10 -3.14
C GLU A 242 -1.06 -5.11 -2.38
N GLU A 243 -1.79 -4.26 -3.11
CA GLU A 243 -2.61 -3.21 -2.51
C GLU A 243 -3.82 -3.74 -1.78
N ASP A 244 -4.48 -4.73 -2.37
CA ASP A 244 -5.65 -5.41 -1.83
C ASP A 244 -5.28 -6.66 -1.02
N GLY A 245 -4.06 -6.68 -0.44
CA GLY A 245 -3.50 -7.84 0.23
C GLY A 245 -4.50 -8.52 1.14
N LEU A 246 -5.33 -9.38 0.55
CA LEU A 246 -5.96 -10.46 1.27
C LEU A 246 -4.80 -11.23 1.88
N PHE A 247 -4.83 -11.37 3.19
CA PHE A 247 -3.85 -12.18 3.89
C PHE A 247 -3.72 -13.50 3.14
N ASP A 248 -2.63 -13.68 2.41
CA ASP A 248 -2.30 -15.01 1.94
C ASP A 248 -1.95 -15.79 3.20
N ASP A 249 -2.87 -16.65 3.65
CA ASP A 249 -2.69 -17.51 4.83
C ASP A 249 -1.51 -18.47 4.66
N ARG A 250 -0.89 -18.48 3.46
CA ARG A 250 0.33 -19.22 3.21
C ARG A 250 1.50 -18.52 3.86
N ALA A 251 2.00 -19.16 4.90
CA ALA A 251 3.26 -18.80 5.50
C ALA A 251 4.37 -18.76 4.45
N THR A 252 5.08 -17.64 4.35
CA THR A 252 6.19 -17.49 3.41
C THR A 252 7.50 -17.75 4.12
N LEU A 253 8.23 -18.76 3.63
CA LEU A 253 9.63 -18.97 4.00
C LEU A 253 10.51 -18.15 3.06
N GLY A 254 11.38 -17.32 3.63
CA GLY A 254 12.46 -16.69 2.87
C GLY A 254 13.31 -17.80 2.20
N ALA A 255 13.37 -17.76 0.86
CA ALA A 255 13.93 -18.82 0.05
C ALA A 255 15.43 -19.07 0.35
N GLY A 256 15.84 -20.31 0.32
CA GLY A 256 17.26 -20.72 0.17
C GLY A 256 18.08 -20.88 1.44
N ALA A 257 17.49 -20.81 2.65
CA ALA A 257 18.20 -21.03 3.90
C ALA A 257 17.38 -21.89 4.88
N PRO A 258 18.02 -22.66 5.79
CA PRO A 258 17.32 -23.37 6.84
C PRO A 258 16.59 -22.37 7.75
N LEU A 259 15.44 -22.80 8.29
CA LEU A 259 14.63 -21.99 9.21
C LEU A 259 15.48 -21.56 10.42
N ARG A 260 15.51 -20.26 10.69
CA ARG A 260 16.26 -19.66 11.82
C ARG A 260 15.36 -18.88 12.75
N LEU A 261 14.29 -18.28 12.22
CA LEU A 261 13.42 -17.36 12.96
C LEU A 261 11.97 -17.49 12.49
N ARG A 262 11.03 -17.56 13.43
CA ARG A 262 9.61 -17.54 13.17
C ARG A 262 9.01 -16.24 13.67
N VAL A 263 8.42 -15.46 12.78
CA VAL A 263 7.78 -14.18 13.08
C VAL A 263 6.29 -14.28 12.78
N ALA A 264 5.46 -14.05 13.78
CA ALA A 264 4.02 -13.93 13.62
C ALA A 264 3.61 -12.46 13.71
N VAL A 265 2.98 -11.94 12.67
CA VAL A 265 2.32 -10.64 12.68
C VAL A 265 0.84 -10.87 12.91
N LEU A 266 0.28 -10.24 13.94
CA LEU A 266 -1.15 -10.31 14.20
C LEU A 266 -1.93 -9.66 13.05
N ALA A 267 -3.07 -10.25 12.70
CA ALA A 267 -3.93 -9.76 11.64
C ALA A 267 -5.32 -9.38 12.17
N PRO A 268 -5.42 -8.30 12.99
CA PRO A 268 -6.69 -7.82 13.50
C PRO A 268 -7.56 -7.24 12.37
N PRO A 269 -8.88 -7.08 12.60
CA PRO A 269 -9.82 -6.61 11.58
C PRO A 269 -9.49 -5.24 10.96
N HIS A 270 -8.91 -4.33 11.75
CA HIS A 270 -8.61 -2.95 11.32
C HIS A 270 -7.10 -2.70 11.14
N ILE A 271 -6.34 -3.75 10.79
CA ILE A 271 -4.90 -3.61 10.50
C ILE A 271 -4.65 -2.52 9.46
N SER A 272 -3.57 -1.75 9.65
CA SER A 272 -3.10 -0.75 8.70
C SER A 272 -1.64 -0.95 8.36
N ASN A 273 -1.25 -0.50 7.16
CA ASN A 273 0.14 -0.54 6.67
C ASN A 273 0.78 -1.95 6.75
N LEU A 274 0.00 -2.98 6.41
CA LEU A 274 0.48 -4.37 6.43
C LEU A 274 1.66 -4.61 5.48
N ASP A 275 1.77 -3.80 4.45
CA ASP A 275 2.82 -3.83 3.43
C ASP A 275 4.22 -3.57 4.00
N GLU A 276 4.34 -2.87 5.14
CA GLU A 276 5.63 -2.63 5.81
C GLU A 276 6.31 -3.88 6.36
N PHE A 277 5.57 -4.99 6.56
CA PHE A 277 6.12 -6.26 7.04
C PHE A 277 6.56 -7.21 5.93
N LEU A 278 6.17 -6.97 4.68
CA LEU A 278 6.51 -7.83 3.55
C LEU A 278 8.03 -8.00 3.30
N PRO A 279 8.89 -7.00 3.58
CA PRO A 279 10.33 -7.21 3.48
C PRO A 279 10.87 -8.35 4.36
N LEU A 280 10.20 -8.65 5.48
CA LEU A 280 10.56 -9.77 6.35
C LEU A 280 10.44 -11.13 5.64
N ALA A 281 9.46 -11.29 4.75
CA ALA A 281 9.26 -12.52 3.98
C ALA A 281 10.44 -12.86 3.03
N ARG A 282 11.32 -11.88 2.77
CA ARG A 282 12.50 -12.03 1.92
C ARG A 282 13.78 -12.27 2.70
N VAL A 283 13.75 -12.20 4.03
CA VAL A 283 14.91 -12.46 4.86
C VAL A 283 15.20 -13.97 4.84
N PRO A 284 16.39 -14.41 4.38
CA PRO A 284 16.72 -15.82 4.29
C PRO A 284 16.61 -16.53 5.66
N GLY A 285 15.86 -17.63 5.71
CA GLY A 285 15.63 -18.39 6.94
C GLY A 285 14.63 -17.79 7.92
N LEU A 286 13.97 -16.69 7.57
CA LEU A 286 12.84 -16.15 8.33
C LEU A 286 11.53 -16.72 7.79
N HIS A 287 10.69 -17.24 8.68
CA HIS A 287 9.33 -17.66 8.39
C HIS A 287 8.36 -16.59 8.88
N LEU A 288 7.70 -15.89 7.97
CA LEU A 288 6.69 -14.89 8.27
C LEU A 288 5.30 -15.52 8.16
N GLN A 289 4.47 -15.35 9.18
CA GLN A 289 3.06 -15.75 9.15
C GLN A 289 2.15 -14.67 9.72
N TRP A 290 0.91 -14.63 9.19
CA TRP A 290 -0.16 -13.80 9.72
C TRP A 290 -0.97 -14.62 10.73
N ALA A 291 -1.18 -14.09 11.93
CA ALA A 291 -1.81 -14.82 13.02
C ALA A 291 -3.13 -14.18 13.45
N ARG A 292 -4.17 -15.01 13.53
CA ARG A 292 -5.52 -14.65 14.01
C ARG A 292 -5.99 -15.51 15.17
N SER A 293 -5.23 -16.53 15.54
CA SER A 293 -5.57 -17.47 16.60
C SER A 293 -4.38 -17.80 17.46
N ALA A 294 -4.62 -18.27 18.68
CA ALA A 294 -3.59 -18.67 19.63
C ALA A 294 -2.68 -19.80 19.07
N ALA A 295 -3.24 -20.76 18.34
CA ALA A 295 -2.49 -21.84 17.74
C ALA A 295 -1.43 -21.36 16.73
N GLN A 296 -1.69 -20.26 16.02
CA GLN A 296 -0.73 -19.65 15.08
C GLN A 296 0.42 -18.91 15.78
N LEU A 297 0.34 -18.70 17.08
CA LEU A 297 1.41 -18.11 17.89
C LEU A 297 2.28 -19.15 18.61
N GLU A 298 1.99 -20.44 18.45
CA GLU A 298 2.79 -21.48 19.07
C GLU A 298 4.16 -21.64 18.40
N GLY A 299 5.22 -21.65 19.22
CA GLY A 299 6.59 -21.86 18.77
C GLY A 299 7.16 -20.74 17.89
N VAL A 300 6.58 -19.53 17.92
CA VAL A 300 7.16 -18.36 17.27
C VAL A 300 8.21 -17.71 18.17
N ASP A 301 9.21 -17.07 17.54
CA ASP A 301 10.26 -16.33 18.24
C ASP A 301 9.84 -14.88 18.47
N TRP A 302 9.12 -14.30 17.52
CA TRP A 302 8.62 -12.92 17.57
C TRP A 302 7.11 -12.86 17.38
N ILE A 303 6.45 -12.04 18.18
CA ILE A 303 5.07 -11.60 17.96
C ILE A 303 5.07 -10.11 17.65
N VAL A 304 4.45 -9.74 16.52
CA VAL A 304 4.34 -8.36 16.08
C VAL A 304 2.87 -7.92 16.14
N LEU A 305 2.60 -6.85 16.89
CA LEU A 305 1.32 -6.13 16.89
C LEU A 305 1.44 -4.98 15.88
N PRO A 306 0.75 -5.03 14.74
CA PRO A 306 0.87 -4.02 13.69
C PRO A 306 0.12 -2.73 14.00
N GLY A 307 0.16 -1.78 13.06
CA GLY A 307 -0.68 -0.60 13.08
C GLY A 307 -2.16 -0.96 13.00
N SER A 308 -2.99 -0.14 13.61
CA SER A 308 -4.44 -0.30 13.63
C SER A 308 -5.13 1.04 13.41
N LYS A 309 -6.29 1.01 12.75
CA LYS A 309 -7.19 2.17 12.58
C LYS A 309 -8.24 2.29 13.66
N GLN A 310 -8.45 1.21 14.42
CA GLN A 310 -9.34 1.15 15.57
C GLN A 310 -8.66 0.35 16.66
N VAL A 311 -7.76 0.99 17.38
CA VAL A 311 -6.91 0.37 18.40
C VAL A 311 -7.73 -0.28 19.51
N SER A 312 -8.76 0.42 19.98
CA SER A 312 -9.69 -0.08 20.99
C SER A 312 -10.48 -1.30 20.51
N GLY A 313 -10.99 -1.26 19.28
CA GLY A 313 -11.71 -2.36 18.65
C GLY A 313 -10.83 -3.59 18.41
N ASP A 314 -9.63 -3.37 17.90
CA ASP A 314 -8.67 -4.45 17.66
C ASP A 314 -8.13 -5.07 18.97
N LEU A 315 -7.97 -4.26 20.02
CA LEU A 315 -7.64 -4.77 21.36
C LEU A 315 -8.77 -5.63 21.94
N ALA A 316 -10.03 -5.24 21.74
CA ALA A 316 -11.17 -6.04 22.15
C ALA A 316 -11.25 -7.37 21.38
N TRP A 317 -11.03 -7.32 20.06
CA TRP A 317 -10.93 -8.52 19.22
C TRP A 317 -9.80 -9.45 19.69
N LEU A 318 -8.61 -8.91 19.95
CA LEU A 318 -7.45 -9.65 20.43
C LEU A 318 -7.77 -10.42 21.73
N ARG A 319 -8.47 -9.79 22.67
CA ARG A 319 -8.94 -10.42 23.91
C ARG A 319 -10.00 -11.49 23.66
N ALA A 320 -10.95 -11.22 22.77
CA ALA A 320 -11.98 -12.20 22.41
C ALA A 320 -11.39 -13.48 21.78
N GLN A 321 -10.24 -13.38 21.12
CA GLN A 321 -9.48 -14.52 20.60
C GLN A 321 -8.53 -15.16 21.63
N GLY A 322 -8.43 -14.62 22.85
CA GLY A 322 -7.50 -15.09 23.89
C GLY A 322 -6.03 -14.83 23.58
N LEU A 323 -5.74 -13.95 22.62
CA LEU A 323 -4.37 -13.66 22.19
C LEU A 323 -3.60 -12.82 23.21
N ASP A 324 -4.27 -12.03 24.05
CA ASP A 324 -3.68 -11.24 25.12
C ASP A 324 -2.90 -12.10 26.14
N ALA A 325 -3.50 -13.21 26.57
CA ALA A 325 -2.85 -14.15 27.47
C ALA A 325 -1.63 -14.83 26.83
N VAL A 326 -1.72 -15.18 25.52
CA VAL A 326 -0.61 -15.79 24.77
C VAL A 326 0.54 -14.81 24.61
N ILE A 327 0.27 -13.54 24.26
CA ILE A 327 1.28 -12.48 24.10
C ILE A 327 1.97 -12.21 25.45
N ALA A 328 1.19 -12.09 26.54
CA ALA A 328 1.73 -11.86 27.86
C ALA A 328 2.65 -13.03 28.31
N ARG A 329 2.22 -14.27 28.08
CA ARG A 329 3.02 -15.46 28.36
C ARG A 329 4.30 -15.51 27.51
N HIS A 330 4.21 -15.22 26.20
CA HIS A 330 5.35 -15.18 25.29
C HIS A 330 6.39 -14.16 25.77
N ALA A 331 5.96 -12.94 26.12
CA ALA A 331 6.82 -11.91 26.68
C ALA A 331 7.46 -12.34 28.00
N ALA A 332 6.69 -12.95 28.91
CA ALA A 332 7.20 -13.42 30.21
C ALA A 332 8.26 -14.52 30.07
N LEU A 333 8.16 -15.36 29.06
CA LEU A 333 9.14 -16.42 28.74
C LEU A 333 10.37 -15.89 27.99
N GLY A 334 10.46 -14.59 27.68
CA GLY A 334 11.61 -13.99 27.00
C GLY A 334 11.48 -13.90 25.48
N GLY A 335 10.35 -14.32 24.91
CA GLY A 335 10.06 -14.16 23.48
C GLY A 335 9.90 -12.68 23.10
N SER A 336 10.36 -12.31 21.91
CA SER A 336 10.36 -10.92 21.45
C SER A 336 8.95 -10.44 21.07
N VAL A 337 8.57 -9.25 21.53
CA VAL A 337 7.30 -8.61 21.17
C VAL A 337 7.59 -7.22 20.60
N LEU A 338 7.05 -6.94 19.40
CA LEU A 338 7.13 -5.65 18.75
C LEU A 338 5.72 -5.07 18.58
N GLY A 339 5.49 -3.85 19.04
CA GLY A 339 4.28 -3.08 18.72
C GLY A 339 4.60 -1.92 17.80
N VAL A 340 3.89 -1.80 16.67
CA VAL A 340 4.04 -0.71 15.72
C VAL A 340 2.80 0.18 15.77
N CYS A 341 2.94 1.47 16.02
CA CYS A 341 1.88 2.48 16.06
C CYS A 341 0.69 2.04 16.95
N GLY A 342 -0.44 1.63 16.38
CA GLY A 342 -1.57 1.08 17.13
C GLY A 342 -1.19 -0.13 17.98
N GLY A 343 -0.31 -0.99 17.49
CA GLY A 343 0.22 -2.13 18.24
C GLY A 343 1.01 -1.70 19.48
N MET A 344 1.84 -0.64 19.39
CA MET A 344 2.50 -0.07 20.54
C MET A 344 1.48 0.46 21.58
N GLN A 345 0.43 1.13 21.09
CA GLN A 345 -0.63 1.66 21.94
C GLN A 345 -1.34 0.54 22.70
N MET A 346 -1.66 -0.59 22.03
CA MET A 346 -2.24 -1.78 22.69
C MET A 346 -1.32 -2.38 23.75
N LEU A 347 0.00 -2.34 23.57
CA LEU A 347 0.98 -2.82 24.54
C LEU A 347 1.05 -1.95 25.81
N GLY A 348 0.53 -0.72 25.77
CA GLY A 348 0.49 0.22 26.88
C GLY A 348 -0.40 -0.24 28.05
N ARG A 349 -0.44 0.58 29.10
CA ARG A 349 -1.29 0.35 30.30
C ARG A 349 -2.74 0.74 30.06
N SER A 350 -2.97 1.85 29.36
CA SER A 350 -4.33 2.34 29.12
C SER A 350 -4.45 3.15 27.83
N LEU A 351 -5.67 3.11 27.28
CA LEU A 351 -6.15 3.89 26.16
C LEU A 351 -7.28 4.79 26.64
N HIS A 352 -7.19 6.08 26.38
CA HIS A 352 -8.17 7.09 26.79
C HIS A 352 -8.75 7.78 25.57
N ASP A 353 -10.04 7.58 25.29
CA ASP A 353 -10.76 8.14 24.13
C ASP A 353 -12.19 8.56 24.49
N PRO A 354 -12.37 9.61 25.31
CA PRO A 354 -13.69 10.04 25.75
C PRO A 354 -14.57 10.58 24.62
N ASP A 355 -13.94 11.03 23.52
CA ASP A 355 -14.63 11.65 22.39
C ASP A 355 -14.88 10.70 21.21
N GLY A 356 -14.30 9.49 21.22
CA GLY A 356 -14.45 8.47 20.18
C GLY A 356 -13.66 8.78 18.90
N HIS A 357 -12.45 9.27 19.05
CA HIS A 357 -11.57 9.56 17.90
C HIS A 357 -10.97 8.31 17.25
N ASP A 358 -10.86 7.21 18.03
CA ASP A 358 -10.39 5.89 17.59
C ASP A 358 -11.56 4.94 17.21
N GLY A 359 -12.81 5.35 17.47
CA GLY A 359 -13.99 4.53 17.20
C GLY A 359 -15.10 4.74 18.21
N GLU A 360 -15.31 3.78 19.11
CA GLU A 360 -16.28 3.95 20.20
C GLU A 360 -15.69 4.78 21.34
N ARG A 361 -16.55 5.58 22.00
CA ARG A 361 -16.13 6.37 23.16
C ARG A 361 -15.73 5.46 24.31
N VAL A 362 -14.49 5.57 24.75
CA VAL A 362 -13.95 4.79 25.87
C VAL A 362 -13.25 5.75 26.82
N ALA A 363 -13.81 5.91 28.01
CA ALA A 363 -13.24 6.81 29.01
C ALA A 363 -11.86 6.33 29.48
N ASP A 364 -11.71 5.01 29.66
CA ASP A 364 -10.44 4.39 30.04
C ASP A 364 -10.49 2.88 29.76
N LEU A 365 -9.69 2.41 28.79
CA LEU A 365 -9.59 1.01 28.42
C LEU A 365 -8.21 0.48 28.84
N PRO A 366 -8.13 -0.55 29.69
CA PRO A 366 -6.85 -1.17 30.00
C PRO A 366 -6.18 -1.73 28.74
N GLY A 367 -4.90 -1.43 28.51
CA GLY A 367 -4.08 -2.05 27.49
C GLY A 367 -3.57 -3.44 27.94
N LEU A 368 -2.55 -3.96 27.25
CA LEU A 368 -1.91 -5.23 27.61
C LEU A 368 -0.93 -5.08 28.80
N GLY A 369 -0.55 -3.85 29.18
CA GLY A 369 0.30 -3.57 30.32
C GLY A 369 1.77 -4.00 30.19
N LEU A 370 2.23 -4.31 28.97
CA LEU A 370 3.59 -4.74 28.71
C LEU A 370 4.58 -3.57 28.57
N LEU A 371 4.07 -2.37 28.29
CA LEU A 371 4.82 -1.10 28.30
C LEU A 371 4.18 -0.12 29.28
N SER A 372 5.00 0.68 29.97
CA SER A 372 4.52 1.72 30.90
C SER A 372 4.06 2.97 30.14
N LEU A 373 3.10 2.80 29.23
CA LEU A 373 2.57 3.86 28.36
C LEU A 373 1.09 4.08 28.62
N ARG A 374 0.68 5.34 28.53
CA ARG A 374 -0.72 5.75 28.45
C ARG A 374 -0.93 6.45 27.12
N THR A 375 -1.96 6.07 26.37
CA THR A 375 -2.31 6.71 25.11
C THR A 375 -3.59 7.51 25.26
N VAL A 376 -3.57 8.77 24.81
CA VAL A 376 -4.73 9.66 24.75
C VAL A 376 -5.02 9.95 23.29
N PHE A 377 -6.22 9.63 22.85
CA PHE A 377 -6.66 9.91 21.48
C PHE A 377 -7.22 11.32 21.38
N GLY A 378 -7.02 11.95 20.22
CA GLY A 378 -7.46 13.31 19.96
C GLY A 378 -7.84 13.53 18.50
N ALA A 379 -8.53 14.64 18.23
CA ALA A 379 -9.04 14.99 16.91
C ALA A 379 -7.94 15.22 15.86
N ASN A 380 -6.75 15.61 16.30
CA ASN A 380 -5.66 15.98 15.39
C ASN A 380 -4.83 14.76 15.02
N LYS A 381 -4.87 14.42 13.72
CA LYS A 381 -4.02 13.38 13.15
C LYS A 381 -2.60 13.92 12.95
N ARG A 382 -1.59 13.21 13.46
CA ARG A 382 -0.19 13.53 13.21
C ARG A 382 0.25 12.81 11.95
N LEU A 383 0.70 13.58 10.98
CA LEU A 383 1.32 13.12 9.73
C LEU A 383 2.72 13.66 9.65
N ARG A 384 3.71 12.79 9.55
CA ARG A 384 5.12 13.17 9.45
C ARG A 384 5.91 12.11 8.71
N ALA A 385 6.75 12.52 7.77
CA ALA A 385 7.78 11.69 7.15
C ALA A 385 9.13 12.32 7.46
N ALA A 386 9.93 11.67 8.30
CA ALA A 386 11.22 12.16 8.73
C ALA A 386 12.08 11.01 9.29
N PRO A 387 13.41 11.14 9.28
CA PRO A 387 14.27 10.16 9.95
C PRO A 387 13.95 10.01 11.43
N VAL A 388 14.10 8.79 11.92
CA VAL A 388 14.02 8.45 13.34
C VAL A 388 15.34 7.85 13.78
N GLN A 389 15.70 8.04 15.06
CA GLN A 389 16.96 7.57 15.60
C GLN A 389 16.75 6.68 16.82
N PHE A 390 17.32 5.49 16.77
CA PHE A 390 17.41 4.62 17.93
C PHE A 390 18.53 5.12 18.87
N GLY A 391 18.22 5.15 20.16
CA GLY A 391 19.19 5.33 21.23
C GLY A 391 19.94 4.04 21.51
N SER A 392 19.78 3.52 22.73
CA SER A 392 20.48 2.30 23.19
C SER A 392 19.47 1.23 23.65
N PRO A 393 18.68 0.64 22.74
CA PRO A 393 17.83 -0.48 23.12
C PRO A 393 18.69 -1.66 23.57
N GLY A 394 18.15 -2.47 24.49
CA GLY A 394 18.87 -3.62 25.07
C GLY A 394 18.35 -4.97 24.61
N GLY A 395 19.01 -6.06 25.03
CA GLY A 395 18.58 -7.43 24.80
C GLY A 395 18.42 -7.78 23.32
N ALA A 396 17.30 -8.36 22.95
CA ALA A 396 16.99 -8.75 21.56
C ALA A 396 17.00 -7.58 20.56
N TRP A 397 16.88 -6.34 21.04
CA TRP A 397 16.81 -5.13 20.22
C TRP A 397 18.14 -4.36 20.18
N SER A 398 19.19 -4.85 20.86
CA SER A 398 20.48 -4.14 20.98
C SER A 398 21.16 -3.85 19.64
N ALA A 399 20.91 -4.66 18.62
CA ALA A 399 21.41 -4.44 17.26
C ALA A 399 20.88 -3.15 16.59
N LEU A 400 19.82 -2.57 17.12
CA LEU A 400 19.24 -1.30 16.62
C LEU A 400 19.95 -0.07 17.18
N ALA A 401 20.86 -0.21 18.16
CA ALA A 401 21.51 0.91 18.83
C ALA A 401 22.20 1.86 17.84
N GLY A 402 21.87 3.14 17.95
CA GLY A 402 22.45 4.21 17.13
C GLY A 402 21.96 4.26 15.67
N LEU A 403 21.09 3.37 15.22
CA LEU A 403 20.59 3.42 13.85
C LEU A 403 19.68 4.64 13.61
N SER A 404 19.95 5.35 12.51
CA SER A 404 19.06 6.38 11.97
C SER A 404 18.39 5.85 10.69
N LEU A 405 17.06 5.93 10.61
CA LEU A 405 16.27 5.29 9.56
C LEU A 405 15.20 6.26 9.03
N PRO A 406 14.92 6.26 7.72
CA PRO A 406 13.72 6.90 7.21
C PRO A 406 12.48 6.22 7.76
N ALA A 407 11.50 7.01 8.18
CA ALA A 407 10.25 6.50 8.73
C ALA A 407 9.12 7.52 8.54
N TYR A 408 7.89 7.12 8.85
CA TYR A 408 6.76 8.01 8.85
C TYR A 408 5.79 7.71 10.01
N GLU A 409 5.05 8.72 10.44
CA GLU A 409 4.02 8.63 11.49
C GLU A 409 2.64 8.96 10.89
N ILE A 410 1.66 8.10 11.14
CA ILE A 410 0.24 8.32 10.84
C ILE A 410 -0.54 7.91 12.09
N ARG A 411 -0.92 8.84 12.95
CA ARG A 411 -1.60 8.51 14.21
C ARG A 411 -2.52 9.61 14.73
N CYS A 412 -3.57 9.23 15.45
CA CYS A 412 -4.45 10.12 16.20
C CYS A 412 -4.15 10.14 17.72
N GLY A 413 -3.56 9.07 18.26
CA GLY A 413 -3.21 8.94 19.65
C GLY A 413 -1.82 9.49 19.99
N GLN A 414 -1.70 10.11 21.15
CA GLN A 414 -0.42 10.49 21.76
C GLN A 414 -0.12 9.57 22.93
N SER A 415 1.00 8.86 22.86
CA SER A 415 1.46 7.96 23.92
C SER A 415 2.48 8.68 24.80
N LEU A 416 2.26 8.61 26.10
CA LEU A 416 3.11 9.20 27.14
C LEU A 416 3.61 8.07 28.04
N ALA A 417 4.90 8.11 28.36
CA ALA A 417 5.50 7.15 29.29
C ALA A 417 5.32 7.63 30.72
N ASP A 418 4.81 6.74 31.59
CA ASP A 418 4.78 6.98 33.04
C ASP A 418 6.18 6.71 33.63
N SER A 419 6.99 5.82 33.01
CA SER A 419 8.35 5.47 33.43
C SER A 419 9.10 4.79 32.27
N GLY A 420 10.43 4.78 32.33
CA GLY A 420 11.30 4.15 31.35
C GLY A 420 11.96 5.14 30.39
N GLU A 421 13.08 4.73 29.79
CA GLU A 421 13.77 5.54 28.78
C GLU A 421 13.20 5.29 27.38
N ALA A 422 13.09 6.39 26.62
CA ALA A 422 12.76 6.29 25.20
C ALA A 422 13.96 5.75 24.44
N VAL A 423 13.71 4.69 23.65
CA VAL A 423 14.71 4.04 22.79
C VAL A 423 14.62 4.45 21.35
N LEU A 424 13.55 5.16 20.94
CA LEU A 424 13.41 5.73 19.60
C LEU A 424 12.93 7.18 19.72
N ARG A 425 13.58 8.07 18.96
CA ARG A 425 13.25 9.48 18.90
C ARG A 425 13.06 9.93 17.46
N ASP A 426 12.21 10.92 17.27
CA ASP A 426 12.09 11.62 16.00
C ASP A 426 13.26 12.61 15.80
N GLU A 427 13.34 13.21 14.61
CA GLU A 427 14.36 14.20 14.25
C GLU A 427 14.41 15.41 15.21
N GLY A 428 13.28 15.79 15.80
CA GLY A 428 13.17 16.84 16.82
C GLY A 428 13.54 16.40 18.23
N GLY A 429 13.97 15.13 18.42
CA GLY A 429 14.29 14.55 19.72
C GLY A 429 13.06 14.10 20.52
N THR A 430 11.84 14.19 19.96
CA THR A 430 10.62 13.74 20.63
C THR A 430 10.64 12.22 20.79
N PRO A 431 10.36 11.69 22.00
CA PRO A 431 10.23 10.26 22.19
C PRO A 431 9.04 9.66 21.41
N ILE A 432 9.29 8.60 20.64
CA ILE A 432 8.31 7.89 19.82
C ILE A 432 8.44 6.37 19.90
N GLY A 433 9.31 5.86 20.77
CA GLY A 433 9.44 4.43 21.02
C GLY A 433 10.04 4.13 22.38
N TRP A 434 9.57 3.05 22.99
CA TRP A 434 9.96 2.63 24.34
C TRP A 434 10.18 1.13 24.39
N GLN A 435 11.01 0.71 25.31
CA GLN A 435 11.32 -0.69 25.54
C GLN A 435 11.12 -1.07 27.01
N HIS A 436 10.62 -2.27 27.22
CA HIS A 436 10.65 -2.94 28.49
C HIS A 436 11.11 -4.41 28.30
N ARG A 437 12.33 -4.74 28.75
CA ARG A 437 12.95 -6.05 28.52
C ARG A 437 12.95 -6.42 27.01
N ASN A 438 12.25 -7.52 26.64
CA ASN A 438 12.11 -8.03 25.28
C ASN A 438 10.92 -7.44 24.49
N VAL A 439 10.18 -6.51 25.08
CA VAL A 439 9.04 -5.82 24.46
C VAL A 439 9.49 -4.45 23.95
N LEU A 440 9.37 -4.21 22.64
CA LEU A 440 9.64 -2.93 21.99
C LEU A 440 8.34 -2.37 21.41
N GLY A 441 8.05 -1.12 21.66
CA GLY A 441 6.96 -0.39 21.02
C GLY A 441 7.49 0.85 20.32
N VAL A 442 7.08 1.07 19.06
CA VAL A 442 7.49 2.20 18.23
C VAL A 442 6.29 2.85 17.57
N CYS A 443 6.28 4.18 17.51
CA CYS A 443 5.23 4.95 16.82
C CYS A 443 5.69 5.40 15.42
N ALA A 444 6.43 4.55 14.74
CA ALA A 444 7.00 4.81 13.42
C ALA A 444 6.72 3.63 12.50
N HIS A 445 6.34 3.93 11.26
CA HIS A 445 6.10 2.97 10.19
C HIS A 445 7.27 2.94 9.20
N GLY A 446 7.33 1.88 8.38
CA GLY A 446 8.32 1.73 7.30
C GLY A 446 9.69 1.25 7.77
N LEU A 447 9.86 0.87 9.03
CA LEU A 447 11.17 0.49 9.57
C LEU A 447 11.77 -0.73 8.86
N PHE A 448 10.96 -1.74 8.53
CA PHE A 448 11.42 -2.94 7.81
C PHE A 448 11.72 -2.71 6.32
N GLU A 449 11.37 -1.54 5.79
CA GLU A 449 11.78 -1.15 4.43
C GLU A 449 13.26 -0.73 4.38
N SER A 450 13.88 -0.49 5.54
CA SER A 450 15.29 -0.12 5.64
C SER A 450 16.23 -1.32 5.55
N PRO A 451 17.11 -1.39 4.52
CA PRO A 451 18.13 -2.43 4.45
C PRO A 451 19.10 -2.41 5.63
N ALA A 452 19.32 -1.26 6.24
CA ALA A 452 20.18 -1.12 7.41
C ALA A 452 19.58 -1.82 8.63
N LEU A 453 18.26 -1.67 8.87
CA LEU A 453 17.56 -2.34 9.95
C LEU A 453 17.55 -3.87 9.73
N LEU A 454 17.21 -4.31 8.52
CA LEU A 454 17.17 -5.75 8.21
C LEU A 454 18.55 -6.41 8.38
N ARG A 455 19.61 -5.71 7.99
CA ARG A 455 21.00 -6.18 8.20
C ARG A 455 21.36 -6.23 9.68
N ALA A 456 20.98 -5.23 10.46
CA ALA A 456 21.27 -5.19 11.88
C ALA A 456 20.55 -6.30 12.65
N LEU A 457 19.26 -6.51 12.40
CA LEU A 457 18.46 -7.51 13.12
C LEU A 457 18.70 -8.95 12.64
N PHE A 458 18.91 -9.16 11.34
CA PHE A 458 18.90 -10.50 10.75
C PHE A 458 20.22 -10.89 10.05
N GLY A 459 21.18 -9.97 9.95
CA GLY A 459 22.42 -10.19 9.20
C GLY A 459 22.20 -10.37 7.70
N ALA A 460 21.03 -9.99 7.19
CA ALA A 460 20.59 -10.26 5.83
C ALA A 460 20.61 -9.02 4.95
N THR A 461 21.08 -9.18 3.71
CA THR A 461 20.84 -8.21 2.65
C THR A 461 19.66 -8.70 1.81
N VAL A 462 18.58 -7.93 1.78
CA VAL A 462 17.39 -8.22 0.98
C VAL A 462 17.34 -7.30 -0.25
N PRO A 463 16.79 -7.77 -1.38
CA PRO A 463 16.57 -6.91 -2.53
C PRO A 463 15.76 -5.67 -2.14
N THR A 464 16.20 -4.52 -2.59
CA THR A 464 15.52 -3.24 -2.34
C THR A 464 14.29 -3.10 -3.22
N LEU A 465 13.41 -2.15 -2.89
CA LEU A 465 12.30 -1.76 -3.77
C LEU A 465 12.82 -1.31 -5.15
N ASP A 466 13.97 -0.62 -5.20
CA ASP A 466 14.55 -0.18 -6.47
C ASP A 466 14.92 -1.39 -7.36
N THR A 467 15.50 -2.44 -6.80
CA THR A 467 15.74 -3.71 -7.52
C THR A 467 14.44 -4.35 -8.03
N ALA A 468 13.37 -4.28 -7.23
CA ALA A 468 12.07 -4.76 -7.67
C ALA A 468 11.54 -3.96 -8.86
N PHE A 469 11.62 -2.62 -8.80
CA PHE A 469 11.20 -1.75 -9.90
C PHE A 469 11.98 -2.02 -11.19
N GLU A 470 13.32 -2.20 -11.09
CA GLU A 470 14.15 -2.54 -12.25
C GLU A 470 13.70 -3.87 -12.88
N THR A 471 13.47 -4.89 -12.06
CA THR A 471 13.01 -6.19 -12.53
C THR A 471 11.64 -6.15 -13.23
N LEU A 472 10.74 -5.30 -12.74
CA LEU A 472 9.41 -5.09 -13.33
C LEU A 472 9.52 -4.37 -14.68
N ALA A 473 10.40 -3.38 -14.77
CA ALA A 473 10.66 -2.66 -16.00
C ALA A 473 11.25 -3.60 -17.08
N ASP A 474 12.24 -4.44 -16.71
CA ASP A 474 12.82 -5.44 -17.62
C ASP A 474 11.74 -6.34 -18.20
N MET A 475 10.83 -6.86 -17.38
CA MET A 475 9.76 -7.73 -17.84
C MET A 475 8.78 -7.01 -18.76
N VAL A 476 8.47 -5.74 -18.51
CA VAL A 476 7.62 -4.94 -19.41
C VAL A 476 8.33 -4.67 -20.74
N GLU A 477 9.61 -4.32 -20.71
CA GLU A 477 10.38 -4.08 -21.95
C GLU A 477 10.58 -5.34 -22.78
N GLU A 478 10.65 -6.52 -22.15
CA GLU A 478 10.79 -7.81 -22.84
C GLU A 478 9.48 -8.30 -23.46
N HIS A 479 8.33 -8.04 -22.82
CA HIS A 479 7.08 -8.71 -23.16
C HIS A 479 5.97 -7.79 -23.71
N LEU A 480 6.13 -6.47 -23.69
CA LEU A 480 5.23 -5.54 -24.33
C LEU A 480 5.74 -5.11 -25.70
N ASP A 481 4.80 -4.73 -26.57
CA ASP A 481 5.11 -4.19 -27.90
C ASP A 481 6.07 -2.99 -27.83
N ALA A 482 7.24 -3.14 -28.42
CA ALA A 482 8.30 -2.14 -28.37
C ALA A 482 7.92 -0.81 -29.07
N ALA A 483 7.10 -0.88 -30.13
CA ALA A 483 6.66 0.32 -30.85
C ALA A 483 5.65 1.12 -29.97
N LEU A 484 4.78 0.44 -29.24
CA LEU A 484 3.88 1.04 -28.26
C LEU A 484 4.68 1.71 -27.13
N LEU A 485 5.64 0.99 -26.54
CA LEU A 485 6.49 1.54 -25.50
C LEU A 485 7.27 2.77 -25.97
N LYS A 486 7.85 2.72 -27.19
CA LYS A 486 8.55 3.85 -27.77
C LYS A 486 7.64 5.06 -27.97
N ARG A 487 6.44 4.85 -28.47
CA ARG A 487 5.48 5.92 -28.75
C ARG A 487 5.06 6.66 -27.46
N TRP A 488 4.81 5.95 -26.40
CA TRP A 488 4.26 6.51 -25.17
C TRP A 488 5.31 6.89 -24.13
N LEU A 489 6.38 6.10 -24.00
CA LEU A 489 7.39 6.29 -22.97
C LEU A 489 8.71 6.92 -23.50
N GLY A 490 8.79 7.19 -24.80
CA GLY A 490 10.00 7.72 -25.43
C GLY A 490 10.91 6.62 -26.03
N ALA A 491 11.96 7.05 -26.69
CA ALA A 491 12.91 6.17 -27.38
C ALA A 491 13.90 5.49 -26.42
#